data_969ce7bb912c37d2ff7b9f413731feff
#
_entry.id   969ce7bb912c37d2ff7b9f413731feff
#
_cell.length_a   1.000
_cell.length_b   1.000
_cell.length_c   1.000
_cell.angle_alpha   90.00
_cell.angle_beta   90.00
_cell.angle_gamma   90.00
#
_symmetry.space_group_name_H-M   'P 1'
#
loop_
_entity.id
_entity.type
_entity.pdbx_description
1 polymer ?
#
loop_
_entity_poly.entity_id
_entity_poly.type
_entity_poly.pdbx_seq_one_letter_code
_entity_poly.pdbx_strand_id
1 'polypeptide(L)'
;MSARAPVSLPGKALAWLAACAAAAPACSILPREVESTLDRDPTAAEMAQFWVEPKDIGQRDLFHGAGGEKLAPDPSATYQFVKEKKGKSPGYTVRDGKGVEWSVKQGPEGQSEVTVSRLLWAIGYHQPPVYHVDEWSLAGGPAPGRQSGGRFRPELASWKEVGPWSWYENPFARTQPFRGLIVFMRIVNNWDLLNRNNMMYDVADARAGSRRLYVAKDLGASFGKTQLLPHQGSKNVLEDFERQDFIKKVEADNVSFDDVGRRHRSLYENIRPDDVRWTCERLSRLSSKQWRDAFHAAGYSQEESERFIKKIQEKVREGLALRAAA
;
A
#
# COMPACT_ATOMS: atom_id res chain seq x y z
N MET A 1 -25.17 -26.55 -81.76
CA MET A 1 -26.43 -25.85 -82.13
C MET A 1 -27.08 -25.37 -80.86
N SER A 2 -27.52 -24.18 -80.88
CA SER A 2 -28.26 -23.36 -79.94
C SER A 2 -27.45 -22.48 -79.01
N ALA A 3 -27.37 -21.23 -79.45
CA ALA A 3 -26.89 -20.08 -78.70
C ALA A 3 -27.86 -19.69 -77.59
N ARG A 4 -27.38 -19.26 -76.49
CA ARG A 4 -28.12 -18.45 -75.54
C ARG A 4 -27.40 -17.14 -75.30
N ALA A 5 -28.11 -16.04 -75.52
CA ALA A 5 -27.73 -14.68 -75.37
C ALA A 5 -27.43 -14.25 -73.91
N PRO A 6 -26.68 -13.18 -73.70
CA PRO A 6 -26.38 -12.71 -72.36
C PRO A 6 -27.52 -11.82 -71.77
N VAL A 7 -27.83 -12.02 -70.51
CA VAL A 7 -28.75 -11.22 -69.74
C VAL A 7 -28.00 -10.04 -69.16
N SER A 8 -28.48 -8.86 -69.50
CA SER A 8 -28.04 -7.54 -68.98
C SER A 8 -28.50 -7.36 -67.52
N LEU A 9 -27.59 -6.97 -66.62
CA LEU A 9 -27.91 -6.50 -65.29
C LEU A 9 -28.10 -4.98 -65.29
N PRO A 10 -29.10 -4.44 -64.59
CA PRO A 10 -29.30 -3.01 -64.47
C PRO A 10 -28.52 -2.42 -63.28
N GLY A 11 -28.04 -1.27 -63.57
CA GLY A 11 -27.81 -0.05 -62.81
C GLY A 11 -27.54 -0.06 -61.30
N LYS A 12 -26.43 0.52 -61.05
CA LYS A 12 -25.86 1.18 -59.85
C LYS A 12 -26.92 1.75 -58.87
N ALA A 13 -26.88 1.29 -57.64
CA ALA A 13 -27.29 2.03 -56.47
C ALA A 13 -26.07 2.26 -55.58
N LEU A 14 -25.50 3.47 -55.60
CA LEU A 14 -24.51 3.94 -54.65
C LEU A 14 -25.25 4.16 -53.30
N ALA A 15 -25.08 3.25 -52.36
CA ALA A 15 -25.49 3.47 -51.00
C ALA A 15 -24.37 4.26 -50.30
N TRP A 16 -24.65 5.49 -49.90
CA TRP A 16 -23.84 6.27 -48.97
C TRP A 16 -23.92 5.64 -47.59
N LEU A 17 -22.85 4.93 -47.18
CA LEU A 17 -22.64 4.58 -45.79
C LEU A 17 -22.14 5.85 -45.07
N ALA A 18 -23.06 6.60 -44.48
CA ALA A 18 -22.73 7.60 -43.47
C ALA A 18 -22.16 6.88 -42.26
N ALA A 19 -20.84 6.90 -42.12
CA ALA A 19 -20.15 6.47 -40.88
C ALA A 19 -20.50 7.49 -39.79
N CYS A 20 -21.53 7.20 -39.00
CA CYS A 20 -21.71 7.83 -37.71
C CYS A 20 -20.56 7.36 -36.79
N ALA A 21 -19.46 8.12 -36.80
CA ALA A 21 -18.48 8.03 -35.71
C ALA A 21 -19.19 8.52 -34.43
N ALA A 22 -19.73 7.57 -33.67
CA ALA A 22 -20.16 7.82 -32.31
C ALA A 22 -18.91 8.22 -31.53
N ALA A 23 -18.70 9.53 -31.37
CA ALA A 23 -17.76 10.05 -30.39
C ALA A 23 -18.26 9.57 -29.01
N ALA A 24 -17.69 8.47 -28.53
CA ALA A 24 -17.83 8.13 -27.14
C ALA A 24 -17.37 9.36 -26.34
N PRO A 25 -18.15 9.88 -25.39
CA PRO A 25 -17.68 10.95 -24.54
C PRO A 25 -16.42 10.43 -23.85
N ALA A 26 -15.28 11.04 -24.16
CA ALA A 26 -14.09 10.89 -23.34
C ALA A 26 -14.51 11.40 -21.96
N CYS A 27 -14.83 10.47 -21.07
CA CYS A 27 -15.05 10.77 -19.68
C CYS A 27 -13.70 11.30 -19.18
N SER A 28 -13.50 12.61 -19.29
CA SER A 28 -12.39 13.30 -18.68
C SER A 28 -12.61 13.13 -17.18
N ILE A 29 -11.93 12.12 -16.62
CA ILE A 29 -11.82 11.99 -15.17
C ILE A 29 -11.04 13.24 -14.76
N LEU A 30 -11.76 14.28 -14.34
CA LEU A 30 -11.15 15.47 -13.75
C LEU A 30 -10.20 14.99 -12.62
N PRO A 31 -9.00 15.56 -12.53
CA PRO A 31 -8.11 15.24 -11.43
C PRO A 31 -8.87 15.48 -10.13
N ARG A 32 -8.94 14.45 -9.30
CA ARG A 32 -9.61 14.54 -8.01
C ARG A 32 -8.71 15.36 -7.08
N GLU A 33 -9.19 16.49 -6.62
CA GLU A 33 -8.45 17.34 -5.69
C GLU A 33 -8.32 16.67 -4.31
N VAL A 34 -7.27 17.06 -3.58
CA VAL A 34 -7.02 16.60 -2.22
C VAL A 34 -7.50 17.68 -1.26
N GLU A 35 -8.56 17.38 -0.52
CA GLU A 35 -9.25 18.34 0.32
C GLU A 35 -9.35 17.88 1.77
N SER A 36 -9.27 18.83 2.69
CA SER A 36 -9.57 18.56 4.10
C SER A 36 -11.08 18.57 4.33
N THR A 37 -11.56 17.56 5.07
CA THR A 37 -12.94 17.55 5.56
C THR A 37 -13.16 18.49 6.77
N LEU A 38 -12.09 19.12 7.25
CA LEU A 38 -12.14 20.16 8.27
C LEU A 38 -11.89 21.52 7.61
N ASP A 39 -12.60 22.54 8.09
CA ASP A 39 -12.39 23.96 7.72
C ASP A 39 -11.19 24.59 8.44
N ARG A 40 -10.62 23.89 9.42
CA ARG A 40 -9.47 24.24 10.24
C ARG A 40 -8.40 23.16 10.24
N ASP A 41 -7.27 23.43 10.83
CA ASP A 41 -6.27 22.41 11.11
C ASP A 41 -6.76 21.43 12.21
N PRO A 42 -6.38 20.14 12.11
CA PRO A 42 -6.68 19.18 13.16
C PRO A 42 -6.03 19.57 14.48
N THR A 43 -6.76 19.40 15.57
CA THR A 43 -6.20 19.49 16.92
C THR A 43 -5.15 18.40 17.15
N ALA A 44 -4.32 18.53 18.19
CA ALA A 44 -3.34 17.50 18.55
C ALA A 44 -4.00 16.13 18.84
N ALA A 45 -5.19 16.12 19.43
CA ALA A 45 -5.95 14.90 19.71
C ALA A 45 -6.49 14.25 18.42
N GLU A 46 -6.98 15.05 17.47
CA GLU A 46 -7.40 14.56 16.15
C GLU A 46 -6.20 14.06 15.35
N MET A 47 -5.08 14.81 15.35
CA MET A 47 -3.85 14.37 14.68
C MET A 47 -3.34 13.04 15.24
N ALA A 48 -3.44 12.82 16.55
CA ALA A 48 -3.03 11.57 17.19
C ALA A 48 -3.87 10.35 16.74
N GLN A 49 -5.00 10.54 16.08
CA GLN A 49 -5.77 9.46 15.44
C GLN A 49 -5.13 8.96 14.14
N PHE A 50 -4.28 9.78 13.51
CA PHE A 50 -3.63 9.46 12.24
C PHE A 50 -2.14 9.18 12.42
N TRP A 51 -1.46 10.03 13.15
CA TRP A 51 0.00 9.99 13.32
C TRP A 51 0.41 10.54 14.68
N VAL A 52 1.43 9.93 15.27
CA VAL A 52 2.04 10.36 16.53
C VAL A 52 3.55 10.44 16.35
N GLU A 53 4.17 11.57 16.73
CA GLU A 53 5.64 11.69 16.66
C GLU A 53 6.30 10.60 17.49
N PRO A 54 7.08 9.71 16.87
CA PRO A 54 7.71 8.61 17.59
C PRO A 54 8.97 9.12 18.32
N LYS A 55 8.90 9.19 19.63
CA LYS A 55 10.03 9.58 20.49
C LYS A 55 11.05 8.46 20.63
N ASP A 56 10.66 7.25 20.34
CA ASP A 56 11.34 5.99 20.60
C ASP A 56 11.78 5.24 19.33
N ILE A 57 11.93 5.92 18.19
CA ILE A 57 12.23 5.27 16.90
C ILE A 57 13.36 4.23 17.04
N GLY A 58 14.47 4.59 17.66
CA GLY A 58 15.63 3.70 17.80
C GLY A 58 15.41 2.49 18.69
N GLN A 59 14.31 2.46 19.47
CA GLN A 59 13.98 1.36 20.40
C GLN A 59 12.86 0.46 19.86
N ARG A 60 12.20 0.83 18.77
CA ARG A 60 11.09 0.05 18.22
C ARG A 60 11.57 -1.29 17.68
N ASP A 61 10.90 -2.34 18.12
CA ASP A 61 11.14 -3.71 17.64
C ASP A 61 10.47 -3.90 16.28
N LEU A 62 11.25 -3.81 15.21
CA LEU A 62 10.75 -3.98 13.85
C LEU A 62 10.67 -5.45 13.42
N PHE A 63 11.18 -6.37 14.23
CA PHE A 63 10.99 -7.80 13.99
C PHE A 63 9.54 -8.20 14.30
N HIS A 64 9.01 -7.81 15.46
CA HIS A 64 7.63 -8.14 15.86
C HIS A 64 6.62 -7.03 15.51
N GLY A 65 7.06 -5.77 15.39
CA GLY A 65 6.24 -4.62 15.00
C GLY A 65 5.17 -4.24 16.02
N ALA A 66 4.09 -3.60 15.55
CA ALA A 66 3.06 -3.01 16.41
C ALA A 66 2.38 -4.00 17.37
N GLY A 67 2.37 -5.29 17.05
CA GLY A 67 1.79 -6.34 17.91
C GLY A 67 2.73 -6.88 18.97
N GLY A 68 4.03 -6.66 18.81
CA GLY A 68 5.05 -7.28 19.66
C GLY A 68 5.08 -8.82 19.56
N GLU A 69 5.98 -9.42 20.29
CA GLU A 69 6.18 -10.89 20.32
C GLU A 69 4.95 -11.64 20.87
N LYS A 70 4.25 -11.06 21.83
CA LYS A 70 3.12 -11.73 22.50
C LYS A 70 1.94 -12.03 21.57
N LEU A 71 1.76 -11.26 20.52
CA LEU A 71 0.71 -11.46 19.52
C LEU A 71 1.23 -12.18 18.26
N ALA A 72 2.50 -12.60 18.24
CA ALA A 72 3.04 -13.32 17.09
C ALA A 72 2.37 -14.70 16.94
N PRO A 73 2.07 -15.12 15.69
CA PRO A 73 1.56 -16.46 15.43
C PRO A 73 2.65 -17.49 15.73
N ASP A 74 2.25 -18.65 16.24
CA ASP A 74 3.16 -19.77 16.46
C ASP A 74 3.38 -20.53 15.13
N PRO A 75 4.59 -20.52 14.54
CA PRO A 75 4.84 -21.18 13.27
C PRO A 75 4.73 -22.71 13.33
N SER A 76 4.84 -23.30 14.54
CA SER A 76 4.70 -24.75 14.74
C SER A 76 3.25 -25.20 14.94
N ALA A 77 2.32 -24.26 15.14
CA ALA A 77 0.93 -24.59 15.37
C ALA A 77 0.23 -25.09 14.10
N THR A 78 -0.76 -25.97 14.31
CA THR A 78 -1.72 -26.33 13.27
C THR A 78 -2.93 -25.42 13.38
N TYR A 79 -3.19 -24.67 12.31
CA TYR A 79 -4.30 -23.71 12.22
C TYR A 79 -5.53 -24.40 11.64
N GLN A 80 -6.67 -24.25 12.30
CA GLN A 80 -7.95 -24.79 11.83
C GLN A 80 -8.55 -23.87 10.77
N PHE A 81 -8.95 -24.42 9.63
CA PHE A 81 -9.67 -23.68 8.60
C PHE A 81 -11.02 -23.17 9.14
N VAL A 82 -11.32 -21.90 8.92
CA VAL A 82 -12.61 -21.29 9.25
C VAL A 82 -13.39 -20.97 7.97
N LYS A 83 -12.78 -20.22 7.06
CA LYS A 83 -13.38 -19.86 5.77
C LYS A 83 -12.33 -19.40 4.77
N GLU A 84 -12.65 -19.50 3.50
CA GLU A 84 -11.88 -18.91 2.42
C GLU A 84 -12.12 -17.41 2.33
N LYS A 85 -11.08 -16.66 2.02
CA LYS A 85 -11.18 -15.19 1.82
C LYS A 85 -11.62 -14.89 0.41
N LYS A 86 -12.65 -14.06 0.28
CA LYS A 86 -13.05 -13.50 -1.02
C LYS A 86 -12.13 -12.33 -1.37
N GLY A 87 -11.50 -12.36 -2.55
CA GLY A 87 -10.62 -11.27 -3.01
C GLY A 87 -9.69 -11.70 -4.15
N LYS A 88 -8.82 -10.78 -4.57
CA LYS A 88 -7.85 -11.04 -5.66
C LYS A 88 -6.67 -11.90 -5.20
N SER A 89 -6.26 -11.75 -3.94
CA SER A 89 -5.17 -12.53 -3.36
C SER A 89 -5.74 -13.73 -2.62
N PRO A 90 -5.24 -14.95 -2.87
CA PRO A 90 -5.69 -16.14 -2.16
C PRO A 90 -5.41 -16.03 -0.67
N GLY A 91 -6.22 -16.68 0.14
CA GLY A 91 -6.03 -16.70 1.58
C GLY A 91 -7.20 -17.28 2.35
N TYR A 92 -7.01 -17.37 3.65
CA TYR A 92 -7.94 -18.01 4.57
C TYR A 92 -8.18 -17.15 5.81
N THR A 93 -9.34 -17.33 6.45
CA THR A 93 -9.47 -17.12 7.89
C THR A 93 -9.20 -18.45 8.55
N VAL A 94 -8.28 -18.48 9.51
CA VAL A 94 -7.92 -19.68 10.25
C VAL A 94 -7.97 -19.39 11.75
N ARG A 95 -8.04 -20.43 12.59
CA ARG A 95 -8.05 -20.31 14.06
C ARG A 95 -6.92 -21.12 14.64
N ASP A 96 -6.18 -20.53 15.57
CA ASP A 96 -5.13 -21.23 16.33
C ASP A 96 -5.69 -22.01 17.53
N GLY A 97 -4.82 -22.77 18.20
CA GLY A 97 -5.18 -23.56 19.38
C GLY A 97 -5.59 -22.73 20.62
N LYS A 98 -5.36 -21.41 20.60
CA LYS A 98 -5.79 -20.46 21.64
C LYS A 98 -7.13 -19.81 21.32
N GLY A 99 -7.73 -20.14 20.17
CA GLY A 99 -9.00 -19.59 19.71
C GLY A 99 -8.89 -18.26 18.97
N VAL A 100 -7.67 -17.75 18.72
CA VAL A 100 -7.48 -16.51 17.96
C VAL A 100 -7.72 -16.77 16.48
N GLU A 101 -8.55 -15.96 15.86
CA GLU A 101 -8.74 -15.96 14.42
C GLU A 101 -7.71 -15.10 13.71
N TRP A 102 -7.19 -15.62 12.62
CA TRP A 102 -6.16 -15.00 11.80
C TRP A 102 -6.65 -14.86 10.36
N SER A 103 -6.56 -13.64 9.85
CA SER A 103 -6.70 -13.38 8.42
C SER A 103 -5.35 -13.66 7.74
N VAL A 104 -5.25 -14.77 7.03
CA VAL A 104 -4.04 -15.16 6.29
C VAL A 104 -4.16 -14.74 4.84
N LYS A 105 -3.09 -14.15 4.28
CA LYS A 105 -2.94 -13.79 2.86
C LYS A 105 -1.71 -14.50 2.32
N GLN A 106 -1.88 -15.26 1.27
CA GLN A 106 -0.79 -15.99 0.61
C GLN A 106 -0.26 -15.19 -0.60
N GLY A 107 0.94 -15.56 -1.06
CA GLY A 107 1.59 -14.96 -2.21
C GLY A 107 2.52 -13.79 -1.87
N PRO A 108 3.22 -13.23 -2.88
CA PRO A 108 4.34 -12.31 -2.69
C PRO A 108 3.96 -10.98 -2.03
N GLU A 109 2.71 -10.56 -2.11
CA GLU A 109 2.22 -9.36 -1.43
C GLU A 109 2.30 -9.46 0.10
N GLY A 110 2.39 -10.67 0.66
CA GLY A 110 2.46 -10.88 2.10
C GLY A 110 3.74 -10.30 2.72
N GLN A 111 4.87 -10.53 2.07
CA GLN A 111 6.19 -10.05 2.51
C GLN A 111 6.26 -8.52 2.48
N SER A 112 5.92 -7.91 1.33
CA SER A 112 5.93 -6.45 1.20
C SER A 112 4.95 -5.77 2.15
N GLU A 113 3.76 -6.34 2.38
CA GLU A 113 2.78 -5.81 3.34
C GLU A 113 3.34 -5.78 4.76
N VAL A 114 4.03 -6.85 5.21
CA VAL A 114 4.63 -6.90 6.55
C VAL A 114 5.75 -5.88 6.69
N THR A 115 6.70 -5.87 5.76
CA THR A 115 7.84 -4.93 5.81
C THR A 115 7.39 -3.48 5.82
N VAL A 116 6.50 -3.10 4.89
CA VAL A 116 6.01 -1.72 4.78
C VAL A 116 5.22 -1.30 6.01
N SER A 117 4.42 -2.22 6.59
CA SER A 117 3.73 -1.98 7.86
C SER A 117 4.72 -1.71 9.01
N ARG A 118 5.84 -2.45 9.09
CA ARG A 118 6.90 -2.20 10.09
C ARG A 118 7.50 -0.80 9.94
N LEU A 119 7.86 -0.42 8.71
CA LEU A 119 8.46 0.88 8.43
C LEU A 119 7.50 2.04 8.71
N LEU A 120 6.22 1.91 8.32
CA LEU A 120 5.20 2.91 8.62
C LEU A 120 4.99 3.09 10.13
N TRP A 121 4.87 1.98 10.85
CA TRP A 121 4.76 2.02 12.30
C TRP A 121 5.99 2.67 12.95
N ALA A 122 7.18 2.36 12.46
CA ALA A 122 8.42 2.93 12.96
C ALA A 122 8.44 4.46 12.93
N ILE A 123 7.88 5.06 11.89
CA ILE A 123 7.85 6.51 11.69
C ILE A 123 6.56 7.18 12.19
N GLY A 124 5.74 6.48 12.98
CA GLY A 124 4.66 7.06 13.78
C GLY A 124 3.24 6.86 13.26
N TYR A 125 3.03 6.20 12.11
CA TYR A 125 1.69 5.88 11.63
C TYR A 125 1.14 4.64 12.32
N HIS A 126 -0.16 4.65 12.57
CA HIS A 126 -0.83 3.50 13.17
C HIS A 126 -0.86 2.32 12.21
N GLN A 127 -0.52 1.15 12.72
CA GLN A 127 -0.58 -0.11 11.97
C GLN A 127 -1.18 -1.21 12.85
N PRO A 128 -2.04 -2.07 12.30
CA PRO A 128 -2.49 -3.26 13.01
C PRO A 128 -1.33 -4.25 13.14
N PRO A 129 -1.37 -5.15 14.12
CA PRO A 129 -0.44 -6.27 14.18
C PRO A 129 -0.50 -7.10 12.88
N VAL A 130 0.64 -7.31 12.25
CA VAL A 130 0.78 -8.19 11.08
C VAL A 130 2.10 -8.96 11.21
N TYR A 131 2.13 -10.18 10.71
CA TYR A 131 3.30 -11.06 10.81
C TYR A 131 3.44 -11.86 9.52
N HIS A 132 4.62 -12.33 9.24
CA HIS A 132 4.86 -13.33 8.20
C HIS A 132 5.26 -14.66 8.87
N VAL A 133 4.75 -15.75 8.31
CA VAL A 133 5.14 -17.11 8.69
C VAL A 133 5.56 -17.81 7.41
N ASP A 134 6.81 -18.26 7.34
CA ASP A 134 7.39 -18.86 6.12
C ASP A 134 6.73 -20.18 5.76
N GLU A 135 6.42 -20.99 6.77
CA GLU A 135 5.74 -22.27 6.61
C GLU A 135 4.79 -22.49 7.79
N TRP A 136 3.62 -23.01 7.52
CA TRP A 136 2.58 -23.25 8.52
C TRP A 136 1.69 -24.43 8.13
N SER A 137 0.96 -25.00 9.08
CA SER A 137 0.09 -26.15 8.86
C SER A 137 -1.38 -25.75 8.92
N LEU A 138 -2.15 -26.16 7.90
CA LEU A 138 -3.60 -25.98 7.82
C LEU A 138 -4.32 -27.31 8.05
N ALA A 139 -5.25 -27.35 8.98
CA ALA A 139 -6.16 -28.47 9.17
C ALA A 139 -7.54 -28.12 8.60
N GLY A 140 -8.06 -29.01 7.77
CA GLY A 140 -9.35 -28.83 7.08
C GLY A 140 -9.26 -27.83 5.89
N GLY A 141 -10.44 -27.52 5.33
CA GLY A 141 -10.54 -26.62 4.17
C GLY A 141 -10.16 -27.27 2.83
N PRO A 142 -10.03 -26.44 1.77
CA PRO A 142 -9.83 -26.94 0.40
C PRO A 142 -8.43 -27.50 0.15
N ALA A 143 -7.42 -27.10 0.92
CA ALA A 143 -6.03 -27.50 0.74
C ALA A 143 -5.35 -27.73 2.10
N PRO A 144 -5.73 -28.81 2.84
CA PRO A 144 -5.13 -29.11 4.14
C PRO A 144 -3.67 -29.54 3.99
N GLY A 145 -2.89 -29.37 5.05
CA GLY A 145 -1.48 -29.75 5.12
C GLY A 145 -0.56 -28.55 5.20
N ARG A 146 0.72 -28.74 4.86
CA ARG A 146 1.77 -27.72 4.91
C ARG A 146 1.52 -26.64 3.86
N GLN A 147 1.58 -25.40 4.28
CA GLN A 147 1.41 -24.20 3.47
C GLN A 147 2.74 -23.45 3.38
N SER A 148 3.01 -22.87 2.22
CA SER A 148 4.09 -21.91 2.05
C SER A 148 3.68 -20.54 2.59
N GLY A 149 4.65 -19.62 2.71
CA GLY A 149 4.57 -18.30 3.29
C GLY A 149 3.22 -17.59 3.31
N GLY A 150 2.90 -17.02 4.46
CA GLY A 150 1.64 -16.30 4.65
C GLY A 150 1.79 -15.06 5.53
N ARG A 151 1.08 -13.99 5.16
CA ARG A 151 0.88 -12.84 6.03
C ARG A 151 -0.29 -13.11 6.96
N PHE A 152 -0.02 -13.14 8.26
CA PHE A 152 -0.98 -13.34 9.34
C PHE A 152 -1.36 -12.01 9.99
N ARG A 153 -2.65 -11.74 10.13
CA ARG A 153 -3.20 -10.61 10.88
C ARG A 153 -4.24 -11.15 11.86
N PRO A 154 -4.05 -10.94 13.17
CA PRO A 154 -5.04 -11.39 14.15
C PRO A 154 -6.33 -10.56 14.04
N GLU A 155 -7.47 -11.19 14.21
CA GLU A 155 -8.76 -10.51 14.40
C GLU A 155 -8.92 -10.20 15.89
N LEU A 156 -8.62 -8.97 16.27
CA LEU A 156 -8.64 -8.52 17.65
C LEU A 156 -9.99 -7.88 17.98
N ALA A 157 -10.68 -8.37 19.01
CA ALA A 157 -11.95 -7.80 19.49
C ALA A 157 -11.82 -6.33 19.91
N SER A 158 -10.61 -5.90 20.32
CA SER A 158 -10.32 -4.51 20.68
C SER A 158 -10.16 -3.57 19.46
N TRP A 159 -10.11 -4.09 18.24
CA TRP A 159 -9.97 -3.33 16.99
C TRP A 159 -11.21 -3.49 16.12
N LYS A 160 -12.18 -2.59 16.28
CA LYS A 160 -13.42 -2.63 15.50
C LYS A 160 -13.26 -1.84 14.19
N GLU A 161 -13.43 -2.51 13.06
CA GLU A 161 -13.46 -1.84 11.75
C GLU A 161 -14.69 -0.93 11.64
N VAL A 162 -14.49 0.32 11.24
CA VAL A 162 -15.54 1.34 11.07
C VAL A 162 -15.88 1.53 9.59
N GLY A 163 -14.86 1.61 8.75
CA GLY A 163 -15.00 1.80 7.31
C GLY A 163 -13.74 2.42 6.69
N PRO A 164 -13.67 2.45 5.35
CA PRO A 164 -12.53 3.05 4.66
C PRO A 164 -12.50 4.57 4.83
N TRP A 165 -11.29 5.14 4.81
CA TRP A 165 -11.09 6.58 4.68
C TRP A 165 -10.50 6.93 3.30
N SER A 166 -10.76 8.17 2.86
CA SER A 166 -10.38 8.63 1.52
C SER A 166 -8.99 9.26 1.51
N TRP A 167 -8.17 8.93 0.52
CA TRP A 167 -6.93 9.64 0.23
C TRP A 167 -7.17 11.10 -0.20
N TYR A 168 -8.33 11.39 -0.77
CA TYR A 168 -8.65 12.69 -1.36
C TYR A 168 -9.46 13.59 -0.45
N GLU A 169 -10.27 13.01 0.43
CA GLU A 169 -11.15 13.72 1.34
C GLU A 169 -10.97 13.16 2.74
N ASN A 170 -10.17 13.84 3.57
CA ASN A 170 -9.89 13.40 4.93
C ASN A 170 -9.51 14.58 5.84
N PRO A 171 -9.60 14.46 7.17
CA PRO A 171 -9.27 15.55 8.08
C PRO A 171 -7.82 16.03 8.02
N PHE A 172 -6.92 15.23 7.49
CA PHE A 172 -5.46 15.42 7.57
C PHE A 172 -4.83 15.96 6.28
N ALA A 173 -5.61 16.13 5.21
CA ALA A 173 -5.13 16.43 3.85
C ALA A 173 -4.18 17.65 3.77
N ARG A 174 -4.35 18.65 4.65
CA ARG A 174 -3.50 19.86 4.70
C ARG A 174 -2.26 19.71 5.57
N THR A 175 -2.08 18.57 6.24
CA THR A 175 -1.03 18.39 7.24
C THR A 175 0.26 17.81 6.65
N GLN A 176 1.39 18.14 7.26
CA GLN A 176 2.68 17.56 6.90
C GLN A 176 2.73 16.03 7.09
N PRO A 177 2.17 15.43 8.18
CA PRO A 177 2.08 13.98 8.28
C PRO A 177 1.30 13.31 7.14
N PHE A 178 0.24 13.93 6.61
CA PHE A 178 -0.48 13.37 5.47
C PHE A 178 0.38 13.40 4.19
N ARG A 179 1.00 14.53 3.88
CA ARG A 179 1.93 14.63 2.74
C ARG A 179 3.14 13.71 2.93
N GLY A 180 3.63 13.58 4.15
CA GLY A 180 4.68 12.62 4.50
C GLY A 180 4.28 11.16 4.26
N LEU A 181 3.03 10.78 4.50
CA LEU A 181 2.52 9.46 4.15
C LEU A 181 2.54 9.24 2.63
N ILE A 182 2.14 10.23 1.84
CA ILE A 182 2.20 10.16 0.37
C ILE A 182 3.65 9.99 -0.10
N VAL A 183 4.59 10.73 0.47
CA VAL A 183 6.03 10.58 0.20
C VAL A 183 6.52 9.17 0.56
N PHE A 184 6.13 8.66 1.73
CA PHE A 184 6.48 7.30 2.14
C PHE A 184 5.98 6.26 1.14
N MET A 185 4.73 6.37 0.68
CA MET A 185 4.18 5.46 -0.34
C MET A 185 5.01 5.51 -1.63
N ARG A 186 5.57 6.66 -1.96
CA ARG A 186 6.45 6.80 -3.12
C ARG A 186 7.84 6.19 -2.87
N ILE A 187 8.41 6.31 -1.67
CA ILE A 187 9.69 5.68 -1.32
C ILE A 187 9.59 4.15 -1.49
N VAL A 188 8.50 3.53 -1.05
CA VAL A 188 8.29 2.08 -1.16
C VAL A 188 7.62 1.66 -2.46
N ASN A 189 7.35 2.58 -3.39
CA ASN A 189 6.61 2.37 -4.65
C ASN A 189 5.25 1.70 -4.46
N ASN A 190 4.51 2.05 -3.41
CA ASN A 190 3.12 1.61 -3.30
C ASN A 190 2.25 2.41 -4.26
N TRP A 191 1.71 1.74 -5.26
CA TRP A 191 0.91 2.38 -6.31
C TRP A 191 -0.60 2.12 -6.19
N ASP A 192 -1.04 1.25 -5.28
CA ASP A 192 -2.46 0.89 -5.14
C ASP A 192 -3.16 1.71 -4.04
N LEU A 193 -3.11 3.05 -4.18
CA LEU A 193 -3.69 3.99 -3.22
C LEU A 193 -5.22 4.09 -3.36
N LEU A 194 -5.91 2.96 -3.20
CA LEU A 194 -7.36 2.91 -3.23
C LEU A 194 -7.94 3.19 -1.84
N ASN A 195 -9.04 3.95 -1.77
CA ASN A 195 -9.70 4.23 -0.49
C ASN A 195 -10.08 2.96 0.27
N ARG A 196 -10.52 1.89 -0.44
CA ARG A 196 -10.84 0.60 0.19
C ARG A 196 -9.65 -0.12 0.83
N ASN A 197 -8.43 0.29 0.50
CA ASN A 197 -7.19 -0.23 1.09
C ASN A 197 -6.83 0.47 2.41
N ASN A 198 -7.61 1.46 2.79
CA ASN A 198 -7.51 2.17 4.06
C ASN A 198 -8.61 1.73 5.00
N MET A 199 -8.41 1.91 6.30
CA MET A 199 -9.42 1.56 7.29
C MET A 199 -9.36 2.49 8.50
N MET A 200 -10.52 2.90 8.96
CA MET A 200 -10.68 3.46 10.30
C MET A 200 -11.01 2.35 11.28
N TYR A 201 -10.34 2.35 12.42
CA TYR A 201 -10.62 1.45 13.53
C TYR A 201 -11.04 2.24 14.75
N ASP A 202 -12.05 1.75 15.47
CA ASP A 202 -12.25 2.12 16.87
C ASP A 202 -11.51 1.10 17.73
N VAL A 203 -10.45 1.56 18.40
CA VAL A 203 -9.58 0.72 19.22
C VAL A 203 -9.90 0.97 20.69
N ALA A 204 -10.29 -0.09 21.40
CA ALA A 204 -10.54 -0.01 22.82
C ALA A 204 -9.23 0.24 23.57
N ASP A 205 -9.21 1.29 24.40
CA ASP A 205 -8.12 1.63 25.29
C ASP A 205 -8.65 1.54 26.74
N ALA A 206 -8.00 0.71 27.57
CA ALA A 206 -8.43 0.48 28.94
C ALA A 206 -8.42 1.76 29.81
N ARG A 207 -7.67 2.80 29.41
CA ARG A 207 -7.52 4.05 30.15
C ARG A 207 -8.32 5.21 29.57
N ALA A 208 -8.51 5.22 28.23
CA ALA A 208 -9.10 6.34 27.49
C ALA A 208 -10.45 6.01 26.82
N GLY A 209 -11.01 4.82 27.06
CA GLY A 209 -12.21 4.35 26.36
C GLY A 209 -11.89 3.88 24.93
N SER A 210 -12.60 4.39 23.92
CA SER A 210 -12.35 4.05 22.53
C SER A 210 -11.65 5.21 21.81
N ARG A 211 -10.64 4.91 21.01
CA ARG A 211 -9.93 5.88 20.18
C ARG A 211 -10.02 5.48 18.71
N ARG A 212 -10.39 6.44 17.85
CA ARG A 212 -10.36 6.24 16.41
C ARG A 212 -8.93 6.28 15.87
N LEU A 213 -8.60 5.33 15.01
CA LEU A 213 -7.33 5.31 14.30
C LEU A 213 -7.57 5.25 12.78
N TYR A 214 -6.85 6.08 12.05
CA TYR A 214 -6.82 6.07 10.59
C TYR A 214 -5.59 5.31 10.13
N VAL A 215 -5.79 4.21 9.43
CA VAL A 215 -4.74 3.27 9.05
C VAL A 215 -4.67 3.13 7.53
N ALA A 216 -3.49 3.34 6.95
CA ALA A 216 -3.20 2.87 5.61
C ALA A 216 -2.91 1.37 5.68
N LYS A 217 -3.82 0.57 5.12
CA LYS A 217 -3.84 -0.90 5.16
C LYS A 217 -3.63 -1.44 3.75
N ASP A 218 -3.39 -2.74 3.60
CA ASP A 218 -3.16 -3.42 2.31
C ASP A 218 -1.95 -2.86 1.54
N LEU A 219 -0.80 -2.88 2.21
CA LEU A 219 0.47 -2.32 1.74
C LEU A 219 1.23 -3.25 0.78
N GLY A 220 0.61 -4.36 0.36
CA GLY A 220 1.26 -5.39 -0.46
C GLY A 220 1.61 -4.97 -1.88
N ALA A 221 1.03 -3.88 -2.40
CA ALA A 221 1.37 -3.35 -3.72
C ALA A 221 2.64 -2.48 -3.70
N SER A 222 3.61 -2.85 -2.89
CA SER A 222 4.89 -2.16 -2.70
C SER A 222 6.05 -2.94 -3.31
N PHE A 223 7.22 -2.31 -3.38
CA PHE A 223 8.49 -2.92 -3.80
C PHE A 223 8.46 -3.50 -5.22
N GLY A 224 7.91 -2.76 -6.14
CA GLY A 224 7.91 -3.07 -7.55
C GLY A 224 7.94 -1.80 -8.39
N LYS A 225 7.53 -1.88 -9.65
CA LYS A 225 7.36 -0.70 -10.50
C LYS A 225 5.94 -0.18 -10.43
N THR A 226 5.81 1.13 -10.53
CA THR A 226 4.52 1.81 -10.59
C THR A 226 3.77 1.47 -11.87
N GLN A 227 2.46 1.35 -11.77
CA GLN A 227 1.60 1.05 -12.91
C GLN A 227 1.32 2.31 -13.74
N LEU A 228 1.89 2.41 -14.95
CA LEU A 228 1.57 3.45 -15.93
C LEU A 228 0.27 3.17 -16.68
N LEU A 229 0.09 1.93 -17.09
CA LEU A 229 -1.12 1.42 -17.75
C LEU A 229 -1.72 0.28 -16.91
N PRO A 230 -3.01 -0.03 -17.07
CA PRO A 230 -3.63 -1.17 -16.41
C PRO A 230 -2.80 -2.44 -16.60
N HIS A 231 -2.57 -3.18 -15.51
CA HIS A 231 -1.83 -4.46 -15.49
C HIS A 231 -0.32 -4.42 -15.73
N GLN A 232 0.32 -3.25 -15.80
CA GLN A 232 1.77 -3.13 -16.00
C GLN A 232 2.59 -2.94 -14.72
N GLY A 233 1.95 -2.66 -13.59
CA GLY A 233 2.63 -2.57 -12.30
C GLY A 233 3.08 -3.94 -11.79
N SER A 234 4.21 -3.97 -11.09
CA SER A 234 4.66 -5.15 -10.35
C SER A 234 4.58 -4.92 -8.83
N LYS A 235 4.60 -6.00 -8.08
CA LYS A 235 4.51 -6.01 -6.62
C LYS A 235 5.55 -6.97 -6.10
N ASN A 236 6.36 -6.52 -5.15
CA ASN A 236 7.41 -7.32 -4.55
C ASN A 236 8.36 -7.94 -5.60
N VAL A 237 8.81 -7.12 -6.54
CA VAL A 237 9.77 -7.51 -7.60
C VAL A 237 11.00 -6.61 -7.47
N LEU A 238 12.09 -7.18 -6.95
CA LEU A 238 13.29 -6.47 -6.56
C LEU A 238 13.93 -5.69 -7.72
N GLU A 239 14.09 -6.33 -8.89
CA GLU A 239 14.71 -5.72 -10.08
C GLU A 239 13.88 -4.54 -10.60
N ASP A 240 12.57 -4.64 -10.52
CA ASP A 240 11.68 -3.55 -10.92
C ASP A 240 11.75 -2.39 -9.92
N PHE A 241 11.88 -2.68 -8.62
CA PHE A 241 12.01 -1.67 -7.58
C PHE A 241 13.34 -0.92 -7.67
N GLU A 242 14.44 -1.63 -7.94
CA GLU A 242 15.78 -1.04 -8.11
C GLU A 242 15.86 -0.07 -9.29
N ARG A 243 15.11 -0.33 -10.37
CA ARG A 243 15.08 0.55 -11.57
C ARG A 243 14.25 1.82 -11.39
N GLN A 244 13.43 1.89 -10.33
CA GLN A 244 12.58 3.06 -10.12
C GLN A 244 13.33 4.18 -9.42
N ASP A 245 13.45 5.32 -10.08
CA ASP A 245 13.95 6.53 -9.48
C ASP A 245 12.94 7.11 -8.48
N PHE A 246 13.38 8.04 -7.66
CA PHE A 246 12.52 8.64 -6.64
C PHE A 246 12.09 10.05 -7.04
N ILE A 247 13.03 10.99 -7.06
CA ILE A 247 12.77 12.38 -7.41
C ILE A 247 13.11 12.60 -8.88
N LYS A 248 12.15 13.13 -9.63
CA LYS A 248 12.36 13.46 -11.04
C LYS A 248 12.92 14.87 -11.20
N LYS A 249 12.32 15.84 -10.50
CA LYS A 249 12.73 17.24 -10.51
C LYS A 249 12.12 17.99 -9.33
N VAL A 250 12.71 19.13 -9.03
CA VAL A 250 12.17 20.11 -8.10
C VAL A 250 11.99 21.42 -8.86
N GLU A 251 10.78 21.95 -8.88
CA GLU A 251 10.42 23.21 -9.54
C GLU A 251 9.78 24.15 -8.52
N ALA A 252 10.39 25.30 -8.30
CA ALA A 252 9.99 26.20 -7.21
C ALA A 252 9.90 25.42 -5.88
N ASP A 253 8.71 25.37 -5.28
CA ASP A 253 8.47 24.70 -4.00
C ASP A 253 7.82 23.32 -4.17
N ASN A 254 7.85 22.70 -5.36
CA ASN A 254 7.17 21.46 -5.63
C ASN A 254 8.11 20.35 -6.10
N VAL A 255 7.93 19.14 -5.55
CA VAL A 255 8.70 17.94 -5.90
C VAL A 255 7.88 17.07 -6.82
N SER A 256 8.39 16.82 -8.02
CA SER A 256 7.85 15.84 -8.95
C SER A 256 8.59 14.52 -8.79
N PHE A 257 7.85 13.45 -8.66
CA PHE A 257 8.40 12.09 -8.54
C PHE A 257 8.42 11.39 -9.90
N ASP A 258 9.35 10.46 -10.02
CA ASP A 258 9.39 9.59 -11.19
C ASP A 258 8.19 8.61 -11.15
N ASP A 259 7.55 8.43 -12.30
CA ASP A 259 6.60 7.36 -12.58
C ASP A 259 5.46 7.18 -11.55
N VAL A 260 4.74 8.25 -11.22
CA VAL A 260 3.62 8.19 -10.25
C VAL A 260 2.34 7.54 -10.79
N GLY A 261 2.32 7.14 -12.05
CA GLY A 261 1.12 6.64 -12.71
C GLY A 261 0.03 7.72 -12.88
N ARG A 262 -0.97 7.44 -13.72
CA ARG A 262 -2.03 8.43 -14.03
C ARG A 262 -3.10 8.49 -12.94
N ARG A 263 -3.39 7.37 -12.29
CA ARG A 263 -4.57 7.20 -11.44
C ARG A 263 -4.55 8.05 -10.18
N HIS A 264 -3.37 8.24 -9.56
CA HIS A 264 -3.23 8.91 -8.28
C HIS A 264 -2.33 10.15 -8.37
N ARG A 265 -2.18 10.71 -9.58
CA ARG A 265 -1.25 11.80 -9.84
C ARG A 265 -1.48 13.01 -8.95
N SER A 266 -2.74 13.40 -8.75
CA SER A 266 -3.08 14.56 -7.92
C SER A 266 -2.69 14.45 -6.45
N LEU A 267 -2.50 13.23 -5.92
CA LEU A 267 -1.95 13.05 -4.56
C LEU A 267 -0.51 13.57 -4.44
N TYR A 268 0.22 13.67 -5.55
CA TYR A 268 1.63 14.06 -5.59
C TYR A 268 1.86 15.49 -6.07
N GLU A 269 0.80 16.25 -6.41
CA GLU A 269 0.93 17.57 -7.06
C GLU A 269 1.35 18.69 -6.10
N ASN A 270 1.17 18.51 -4.79
CA ASN A 270 1.45 19.54 -3.78
C ASN A 270 2.45 19.06 -2.71
N ILE A 271 3.44 18.26 -3.12
CA ILE A 271 4.50 17.79 -2.21
C ILE A 271 5.68 18.74 -2.28
N ARG A 272 6.06 19.30 -1.13
CA ARG A 272 7.18 20.24 -1.00
C ARG A 272 8.48 19.53 -0.62
N PRO A 273 9.64 20.13 -0.86
CA PRO A 273 10.92 19.62 -0.37
C PRO A 273 10.91 19.28 1.13
N ASP A 274 10.27 20.12 1.94
CA ASP A 274 10.15 19.90 3.39
C ASP A 274 9.32 18.67 3.76
N ASP A 275 8.29 18.31 2.99
CA ASP A 275 7.51 17.09 3.21
C ASP A 275 8.34 15.84 2.91
N VAL A 276 9.18 15.91 1.86
CA VAL A 276 10.11 14.84 1.51
C VAL A 276 11.17 14.68 2.58
N ARG A 277 11.81 15.76 2.97
CA ARG A 277 12.82 15.77 4.06
C ARG A 277 12.24 15.23 5.35
N TRP A 278 11.05 15.69 5.74
CA TRP A 278 10.35 15.27 6.96
C TRP A 278 10.19 13.74 7.05
N THR A 279 9.82 13.11 5.95
CA THR A 279 9.68 11.64 5.89
C THR A 279 11.05 10.95 5.92
N CYS A 280 12.01 11.47 5.13
CA CYS A 280 13.35 10.91 5.04
C CYS A 280 14.12 11.03 6.36
N GLU A 281 13.98 12.15 7.10
CA GLU A 281 14.57 12.34 8.42
C GLU A 281 14.11 11.29 9.43
N ARG A 282 12.83 10.90 9.40
CA ARG A 282 12.33 9.84 10.28
C ARG A 282 12.85 8.47 9.90
N LEU A 283 12.87 8.15 8.62
CA LEU A 283 13.43 6.90 8.13
C LEU A 283 14.95 6.80 8.38
N SER A 284 15.68 7.89 8.30
CA SER A 284 17.14 7.91 8.54
C SER A 284 17.52 7.64 9.99
N ARG A 285 16.56 7.74 10.94
CA ARG A 285 16.77 7.42 12.36
C ARG A 285 16.73 5.91 12.65
N LEU A 286 16.33 5.09 11.68
CA LEU A 286 16.34 3.64 11.82
C LEU A 286 17.77 3.10 11.79
N SER A 287 18.10 2.27 12.77
CA SER A 287 19.40 1.58 12.83
C SER A 287 19.50 0.48 11.75
N SER A 288 20.72 0.11 11.40
CA SER A 288 20.96 -1.02 10.47
C SER A 288 20.31 -2.33 10.94
N LYS A 289 20.21 -2.55 12.26
CA LYS A 289 19.49 -3.70 12.82
C LYS A 289 18.00 -3.62 12.51
N GLN A 290 17.37 -2.48 12.75
CA GLN A 290 15.94 -2.28 12.50
C GLN A 290 15.56 -2.45 11.03
N TRP A 291 16.39 -1.96 10.12
CA TRP A 291 16.21 -2.19 8.69
C TRP A 291 16.20 -3.70 8.37
N ARG A 292 17.21 -4.43 8.84
CA ARG A 292 17.25 -5.90 8.63
C ARG A 292 16.09 -6.61 9.30
N ASP A 293 15.75 -6.25 10.53
CA ASP A 293 14.64 -6.88 11.26
C ASP A 293 13.31 -6.74 10.49
N ALA A 294 13.02 -5.57 9.89
CA ALA A 294 11.79 -5.34 9.14
C ALA A 294 11.65 -6.27 7.91
N PHE A 295 12.76 -6.57 7.24
CA PHE A 295 12.76 -7.46 6.07
C PHE A 295 12.83 -8.93 6.47
N HIS A 296 13.68 -9.30 7.42
CA HIS A 296 13.77 -10.69 7.92
C HIS A 296 12.45 -11.15 8.53
N ALA A 297 11.77 -10.28 9.27
CA ALA A 297 10.44 -10.58 9.81
C ALA A 297 9.36 -10.84 8.74
N ALA A 298 9.64 -10.51 7.51
CA ALA A 298 8.78 -10.77 6.35
C ALA A 298 9.25 -11.96 5.50
N GLY A 299 10.29 -12.69 5.93
CA GLY A 299 10.80 -13.87 5.25
C GLY A 299 11.64 -13.56 4.00
N TYR A 300 12.20 -12.36 3.87
CA TYR A 300 13.18 -12.08 2.80
C TYR A 300 14.53 -12.71 3.14
N SER A 301 15.22 -13.22 2.13
CA SER A 301 16.61 -13.65 2.25
C SER A 301 17.51 -12.45 2.64
N GLN A 302 18.72 -12.77 3.12
CA GLN A 302 19.69 -11.71 3.44
C GLN A 302 20.03 -10.86 2.20
N GLU A 303 20.27 -11.51 1.05
CA GLU A 303 20.60 -10.82 -0.20
C GLU A 303 19.48 -9.88 -0.67
N GLU A 304 18.24 -10.37 -0.74
CA GLU A 304 17.08 -9.54 -1.10
C GLU A 304 16.90 -8.37 -0.12
N SER A 305 17.03 -8.64 1.17
CA SER A 305 16.92 -7.62 2.22
C SER A 305 17.94 -6.50 2.01
N GLU A 306 19.20 -6.85 1.80
CA GLU A 306 20.30 -5.89 1.61
C GLU A 306 20.06 -5.01 0.36
N ARG A 307 19.60 -5.60 -0.73
CA ARG A 307 19.31 -4.88 -1.99
C ARG A 307 18.11 -3.93 -1.84
N PHE A 308 16.99 -4.39 -1.26
CA PHE A 308 15.86 -3.52 -0.98
C PHE A 308 16.23 -2.37 -0.04
N ILE A 309 16.92 -2.66 1.07
CA ILE A 309 17.36 -1.68 2.05
C ILE A 309 18.26 -0.64 1.39
N LYS A 310 19.23 -1.08 0.59
CA LYS A 310 20.14 -0.20 -0.15
C LYS A 310 19.35 0.79 -1.01
N LYS A 311 18.41 0.30 -1.83
CA LYS A 311 17.59 1.16 -2.70
C LYS A 311 16.72 2.14 -1.91
N ILE A 312 16.10 1.71 -0.81
CA ILE A 312 15.31 2.62 0.04
C ILE A 312 16.21 3.70 0.66
N GLN A 313 17.38 3.31 1.17
CA GLN A 313 18.33 4.25 1.75
C GLN A 313 18.91 5.23 0.71
N GLU A 314 19.05 4.84 -0.55
CA GLU A 314 19.39 5.74 -1.66
C GLU A 314 18.32 6.81 -1.84
N LYS A 315 17.05 6.42 -1.91
CA LYS A 315 15.91 7.36 -1.98
C LYS A 315 15.83 8.28 -0.75
N VAL A 316 16.10 7.73 0.44
CA VAL A 316 16.15 8.54 1.68
C VAL A 316 17.26 9.57 1.63
N ARG A 317 18.48 9.21 1.19
CA ARG A 317 19.58 10.17 1.03
C ARG A 317 19.27 11.24 0.00
N GLU A 318 18.66 10.86 -1.13
CA GLU A 318 18.22 11.79 -2.16
C GLU A 318 17.21 12.82 -1.59
N GLY A 319 16.22 12.35 -0.82
CA GLY A 319 15.26 13.24 -0.17
C GLY A 319 15.88 14.16 0.89
N LEU A 320 16.85 13.69 1.66
CA LEU A 320 17.57 14.50 2.64
C LEU A 320 18.46 15.59 1.99
N ALA A 321 18.92 15.36 0.77
CA ALA A 321 19.74 16.31 0.04
C ALA A 321 18.94 17.48 -0.54
N LEU A 322 17.60 17.44 -0.53
CA LEU A 322 16.78 18.55 -0.96
C LEU A 322 17.02 19.77 -0.07
N ARG A 323 17.15 20.96 -0.68
CA ARG A 323 17.21 22.21 0.07
C ARG A 323 15.84 22.51 0.66
N ALA A 324 15.82 23.06 1.88
CA ALA A 324 14.58 23.60 2.44
C ALA A 324 14.05 24.70 1.50
N ALA A 325 12.73 24.84 1.41
CA ALA A 325 12.13 25.99 0.75
C ALA A 325 12.60 27.27 1.45
N ALA A 326 13.00 28.26 0.67
CA ALA A 326 13.51 29.54 1.17
C ALA A 326 12.40 30.38 1.81
#